data_a2304f1043d4701379ed4a5e5c3f9ed9
#
_entry.id   a2304f1043d4701379ed4a5e5c3f9ed9
#
_cell.length_a   1.000
_cell.length_b   1.000
_cell.length_c   1.000
_cell.angle_alpha   90.00
_cell.angle_beta   90.00
_cell.angle_gamma   90.00
#
_symmetry.space_group_name_H-M   'P 1'
#
loop_
_entity.id
_entity.type
_entity.pdbx_description
1 polymer ?
#
loop_
_entity_poly.entity_id
_entity_poly.type
_entity_poly.pdbx_seq_one_letter_code
_entity_poly.pdbx_strand_id
1 'polypeptide(L)'
;LLKHIGARPERLLVTNEHTEHDVIATVLEYLANNITVSLISDAGTPGISDPGEQLVAAVHAAGHKVYATPGPAAFVMAAAISGLPTTRIAFDGFLPRAGAARRERLTEIARERRTTVLYEAPHRLERTLVDLASTCDPMRTIVLARELTKLHEELWRGTLEDALVHVRTTEPRGEYAIVIAPYQADVVEVTDTDIINELSQRIQSGLTTRDAINEVTDALGVPRKRVYTLAVAL
;
A
#
# COMPACT_ATOMS: atom_id res chain seq x y z
N LEU A 1 10.03 23.67 10.62
CA LEU A 1 9.83 23.16 11.98
C LEU A 1 10.66 23.95 13.00
N LEU A 2 12.00 23.93 12.97
CA LEU A 2 12.88 24.54 13.98
C LEU A 2 12.51 26.00 14.27
N LYS A 3 12.33 26.82 13.23
CA LYS A 3 11.90 28.23 13.38
C LYS A 3 10.55 28.35 14.07
N HIS A 4 9.60 27.48 13.75
CA HIS A 4 8.24 27.48 14.30
C HIS A 4 8.23 27.17 15.80
N ILE A 5 9.03 26.20 16.24
CA ILE A 5 9.13 25.80 17.65
C ILE A 5 10.18 26.61 18.42
N GLY A 6 10.87 27.55 17.77
CA GLY A 6 11.91 28.36 18.41
C GLY A 6 13.18 27.60 18.78
N ALA A 7 13.37 26.38 18.25
CA ALA A 7 14.55 25.57 18.52
C ALA A 7 15.78 26.09 17.76
N ARG A 8 16.93 26.12 18.47
CA ARG A 8 18.23 26.50 17.91
C ARG A 8 19.23 25.40 18.23
N PRO A 9 19.37 24.40 17.32
CA PRO A 9 20.37 23.35 17.50
C PRO A 9 21.78 23.94 17.43
N GLU A 10 22.71 23.39 18.19
CA GLU A 10 24.13 23.78 18.12
C GLU A 10 24.73 23.45 16.76
N ARG A 11 24.29 22.33 16.16
CA ARG A 11 24.66 21.88 14.83
C ARG A 11 23.45 21.41 14.05
N LEU A 12 23.44 21.69 12.76
CA LEU A 12 22.43 21.22 11.82
C LEU A 12 23.16 20.50 10.68
N LEU A 13 22.87 19.21 10.52
CA LEU A 13 23.30 18.41 9.38
C LEU A 13 22.13 18.31 8.42
N VAL A 14 22.41 18.50 7.13
CA VAL A 14 21.41 18.33 6.08
C VAL A 14 21.67 17.01 5.38
N THR A 15 20.65 16.20 5.23
CA THR A 15 20.73 14.93 4.53
C THR A 15 19.61 14.79 3.52
N ASN A 16 19.87 14.05 2.45
CA ASN A 16 18.90 13.64 1.44
C ASN A 16 19.25 12.21 1.00
N GLU A 17 18.45 11.61 0.13
CA GLU A 17 18.67 10.23 -0.36
C GLU A 17 20.10 9.96 -0.88
N HIS A 18 20.80 10.97 -1.41
CA HIS A 18 22.14 10.83 -1.98
C HIS A 18 23.25 11.09 -0.97
N THR A 19 22.99 11.89 0.08
CA THR A 19 23.98 12.34 1.05
C THR A 19 23.80 11.69 2.44
N GLU A 20 22.82 10.82 2.62
CA GLU A 20 22.56 10.15 3.89
C GLU A 20 23.81 9.41 4.39
N HIS A 21 24.52 8.73 3.51
CA HIS A 21 25.75 8.02 3.83
C HIS A 21 26.85 8.96 4.40
N ASP A 22 26.93 10.19 3.93
CA ASP A 22 27.98 11.14 4.32
C ASP A 22 27.82 11.62 5.76
N VAL A 23 26.60 11.66 6.27
CA VAL A 23 26.31 12.12 7.64
C VAL A 23 26.39 11.01 8.68
N ILE A 24 26.33 9.72 8.27
CA ILE A 24 26.33 8.58 9.19
C ILE A 24 27.55 8.60 10.13
N ALA A 25 28.75 8.76 9.60
CA ALA A 25 29.98 8.76 10.38
C ALA A 25 29.96 9.85 11.45
N THR A 26 29.53 11.06 11.09
CA THR A 26 29.41 12.20 12.00
C THR A 26 28.38 11.97 13.09
N VAL A 27 27.22 11.38 12.74
CA VAL A 27 26.18 11.05 13.72
C VAL A 27 26.66 9.99 14.69
N LEU A 28 27.33 8.95 14.21
CA LEU A 28 27.90 7.90 15.10
C LEU A 28 28.96 8.47 16.04
N GLU A 29 29.80 9.40 15.58
CA GLU A 29 30.76 10.08 16.44
C GLU A 29 30.05 10.89 17.55
N TYR A 30 28.97 11.62 17.24
CA TYR A 30 28.19 12.32 18.25
C TYR A 30 27.58 11.38 19.28
N LEU A 31 26.98 10.28 18.83
CA LEU A 31 26.38 9.30 19.73
C LEU A 31 27.43 8.61 20.62
N ALA A 32 28.62 8.31 20.10
CA ALA A 32 29.74 7.77 20.89
C ALA A 32 30.23 8.75 21.99
N ASN A 33 30.07 10.05 21.76
CA ASN A 33 30.36 11.10 22.74
C ASN A 33 29.14 11.48 23.62
N ASN A 34 28.11 10.63 23.67
CA ASN A 34 26.87 10.83 24.44
C ASN A 34 26.07 12.08 24.01
N ILE A 35 26.23 12.55 22.79
CA ILE A 35 25.45 13.66 22.25
C ILE A 35 24.15 13.10 21.67
N THR A 36 23.03 13.67 22.06
CA THR A 36 21.72 13.33 21.51
C THR A 36 21.54 13.92 20.11
N VAL A 37 21.13 13.11 19.15
CA VAL A 37 20.84 13.52 17.78
C VAL A 37 19.34 13.36 17.52
N SER A 38 18.73 14.38 16.94
CA SER A 38 17.33 14.34 16.48
C SER A 38 17.26 14.33 14.97
N LEU A 39 16.64 13.30 14.39
CA LEU A 39 16.32 13.24 12.98
C LEU A 39 14.95 13.87 12.75
N ILE A 40 14.90 14.84 11.84
CA ILE A 40 13.65 15.53 11.46
C ILE A 40 13.53 15.55 9.94
N SER A 41 12.29 15.56 9.44
CA SER A 41 11.98 15.73 8.02
C SER A 41 11.22 17.03 7.75
N ASP A 42 11.14 17.43 6.50
CA ASP A 42 10.38 18.61 6.08
C ASP A 42 8.87 18.41 6.28
N ALA A 43 8.40 17.18 6.08
CA ALA A 43 6.99 16.80 6.29
C ALA A 43 6.87 15.33 6.71
N GLY A 44 5.99 15.06 7.67
CA GLY A 44 5.68 13.69 8.08
C GLY A 44 6.73 13.07 9.01
N THR A 45 6.92 11.77 8.89
CA THR A 45 7.79 10.96 9.76
C THR A 45 9.10 10.65 9.02
N PRO A 46 10.28 11.00 9.58
CA PRO A 46 11.57 10.66 9.01
C PRO A 46 11.71 9.15 8.73
N GLY A 47 12.38 8.79 7.64
CA GLY A 47 12.57 7.41 7.23
C GLY A 47 11.35 6.76 6.56
N ILE A 48 10.23 7.45 6.44
CA ILE A 48 9.03 6.96 5.75
C ILE A 48 8.82 7.75 4.47
N SER A 49 9.31 7.25 3.34
CA SER A 49 9.44 7.97 2.06
C SER A 49 10.26 9.26 2.16
N ASP A 50 11.11 9.34 3.16
CA ASP A 50 12.05 10.41 3.48
C ASP A 50 13.41 9.79 3.87
N PRO A 51 14.52 10.53 3.80
CA PRO A 51 15.81 10.06 4.31
C PRO A 51 15.77 9.66 5.78
N GLY A 52 16.57 8.66 6.16
CA GLY A 52 16.70 8.21 7.55
C GLY A 52 16.79 6.71 7.74
N GLU A 53 16.41 5.90 6.77
CA GLU A 53 16.44 4.44 6.88
C GLU A 53 17.86 3.92 7.11
N GLN A 54 18.82 4.33 6.29
CA GLN A 54 20.21 3.88 6.39
C GLN A 54 20.87 4.41 7.67
N LEU A 55 20.58 5.65 8.05
CA LEU A 55 21.06 6.24 9.28
C LEU A 55 20.57 5.46 10.51
N VAL A 56 19.27 5.16 10.58
CA VAL A 56 18.69 4.38 11.68
C VAL A 56 19.29 2.98 11.73
N ALA A 57 19.47 2.32 10.59
CA ALA A 57 20.10 1.01 10.50
C ALA A 57 21.57 1.06 11.02
N ALA A 58 22.35 2.05 10.63
CA ALA A 58 23.72 2.23 11.08
C ALA A 58 23.81 2.51 12.60
N VAL A 59 22.90 3.32 13.14
CA VAL A 59 22.82 3.64 14.57
C VAL A 59 22.51 2.36 15.38
N HIS A 60 21.59 1.53 14.92
CA HIS A 60 21.31 0.21 15.54
C HIS A 60 22.50 -0.73 15.45
N ALA A 61 23.16 -0.80 14.29
CA ALA A 61 24.36 -1.64 14.12
C ALA A 61 25.52 -1.24 15.04
N ALA A 62 25.62 0.06 15.37
CA ALA A 62 26.58 0.58 16.32
C ALA A 62 26.17 0.40 17.81
N GLY A 63 25.03 -0.21 18.10
CA GLY A 63 24.56 -0.49 19.45
C GLY A 63 23.91 0.69 20.17
N HIS A 64 23.62 1.78 19.47
CA HIS A 64 22.93 2.92 20.05
C HIS A 64 21.41 2.76 20.02
N LYS A 65 20.73 3.42 20.96
CA LYS A 65 19.27 3.40 21.07
C LYS A 65 18.64 4.44 20.14
N VAL A 66 17.55 4.02 19.46
CA VAL A 66 16.71 4.91 18.66
C VAL A 66 15.32 4.97 19.27
N TYR A 67 14.78 6.17 19.40
CA TYR A 67 13.44 6.42 19.93
C TYR A 67 12.61 7.14 18.89
N ALA A 68 11.36 6.72 18.70
CA ALA A 68 10.42 7.41 17.85
C ALA A 68 9.53 8.34 18.71
N THR A 69 9.32 9.54 18.21
CA THR A 69 8.30 10.45 18.75
C THR A 69 7.03 10.27 17.92
N PRO A 70 5.83 10.09 18.53
CA PRO A 70 4.58 10.05 17.79
C PRO A 70 4.42 11.30 16.92
N GLY A 71 4.13 11.09 15.65
CA GLY A 71 4.06 12.17 14.67
C GLY A 71 3.11 11.85 13.51
N PRO A 72 2.88 12.83 12.63
CA PRO A 72 1.99 12.66 11.49
C PRO A 72 2.59 11.71 10.45
N ALA A 73 1.73 10.87 9.85
CA ALA A 73 2.08 10.05 8.69
C ALA A 73 0.91 10.11 7.70
N ALA A 74 1.13 10.73 6.55
CA ALA A 74 0.05 11.00 5.59
C ALA A 74 -0.64 9.72 5.10
N PHE A 75 0.10 8.60 4.95
CA PHE A 75 -0.51 7.33 4.52
C PHE A 75 -1.49 6.76 5.56
N VAL A 76 -1.18 6.90 6.86
CA VAL A 76 -2.09 6.46 7.94
C VAL A 76 -3.35 7.31 7.95
N MET A 77 -3.19 8.64 7.84
CA MET A 77 -4.31 9.57 7.82
C MET A 77 -5.20 9.35 6.61
N ALA A 78 -4.61 9.25 5.41
CA ALA A 78 -5.33 8.96 4.17
C ALA A 78 -6.12 7.65 4.27
N ALA A 79 -5.50 6.57 4.76
CA ALA A 79 -6.19 5.30 4.96
C ALA A 79 -7.35 5.42 5.95
N ALA A 80 -7.14 6.10 7.09
CA ALA A 80 -8.16 6.24 8.14
C ALA A 80 -9.42 6.97 7.67
N ILE A 81 -9.27 7.99 6.81
CA ILE A 81 -10.41 8.79 6.30
C ILE A 81 -10.93 8.32 4.94
N SER A 82 -10.28 7.34 4.30
CA SER A 82 -10.65 6.83 2.97
C SER A 82 -12.01 6.13 2.95
N GLY A 83 -12.44 5.54 4.08
CA GLY A 83 -13.61 4.66 4.13
C GLY A 83 -13.40 3.31 3.42
N LEU A 84 -12.14 2.95 3.12
CA LEU A 84 -11.75 1.62 2.63
C LEU A 84 -11.35 0.71 3.80
N PRO A 85 -11.29 -0.61 3.62
CA PRO A 85 -10.87 -1.54 4.67
C PRO A 85 -9.45 -1.23 5.19
N THR A 86 -9.29 -1.03 6.49
CA THR A 86 -8.00 -0.66 7.10
C THR A 86 -7.37 -1.74 7.95
N THR A 87 -8.01 -2.91 8.08
CA THR A 87 -7.47 -4.05 8.86
C THR A 87 -6.10 -4.50 8.35
N ARG A 88 -5.87 -4.41 7.04
CA ARG A 88 -4.60 -4.73 6.40
C ARG A 88 -4.30 -3.67 5.34
N ILE A 89 -3.16 -3.01 5.46
CA ILE A 89 -2.71 -1.95 4.55
C ILE A 89 -1.35 -2.33 3.98
N ALA A 90 -1.15 -2.07 2.70
CA ALA A 90 0.14 -2.02 2.03
C ALA A 90 0.48 -0.56 1.78
N PHE A 91 1.67 -0.14 2.21
CA PHE A 91 2.19 1.19 1.89
C PHE A 91 3.39 1.03 0.96
N ASP A 92 3.30 1.56 -0.24
CA ASP A 92 4.30 1.42 -1.30
C ASP A 92 5.09 2.72 -1.57
N GLY A 93 4.81 3.79 -0.82
CA GLY A 93 5.48 5.08 -1.03
C GLY A 93 5.26 5.61 -2.44
N PHE A 94 6.32 6.13 -3.08
CA PHE A 94 6.27 6.61 -4.46
C PHE A 94 6.55 5.48 -5.45
N LEU A 95 5.72 5.37 -6.49
CA LEU A 95 6.00 4.45 -7.59
C LEU A 95 7.32 4.82 -8.31
N PRO A 96 8.11 3.83 -8.74
CA PRO A 96 9.27 4.07 -9.58
C PRO A 96 8.89 4.94 -10.79
N ARG A 97 9.81 5.82 -11.21
CA ARG A 97 9.53 6.81 -12.27
C ARG A 97 9.22 6.16 -13.61
N ALA A 98 9.88 5.04 -13.95
CA ALA A 98 9.74 4.35 -15.23
C ALA A 98 10.35 2.94 -15.18
N GLY A 99 10.29 2.23 -16.30
CA GLY A 99 11.03 0.97 -16.52
C GLY A 99 10.35 -0.26 -15.97
N ALA A 100 11.13 -1.33 -15.81
CA ALA A 100 10.63 -2.65 -15.36
C ALA A 100 10.09 -2.59 -13.93
N ALA A 101 10.81 -1.94 -13.02
CA ALA A 101 10.41 -1.83 -11.61
C ALA A 101 9.03 -1.15 -11.45
N ARG A 102 8.70 -0.13 -12.28
CA ARG A 102 7.38 0.49 -12.26
C ARG A 102 6.29 -0.49 -12.73
N ARG A 103 6.54 -1.22 -13.82
CA ARG A 103 5.57 -2.20 -14.34
C ARG A 103 5.32 -3.35 -13.37
N GLU A 104 6.39 -3.85 -12.75
CA GLU A 104 6.32 -4.89 -11.72
C GLU A 104 5.45 -4.43 -10.55
N ARG A 105 5.72 -3.23 -10.00
CA ARG A 105 4.94 -2.68 -8.88
C ARG A 105 3.46 -2.48 -9.24
N LEU A 106 3.16 -1.99 -10.44
CA LEU A 106 1.78 -1.86 -10.90
C LEU A 106 1.07 -3.23 -11.01
N THR A 107 1.79 -4.27 -11.46
CA THR A 107 1.26 -5.63 -11.53
C THR A 107 0.99 -6.21 -10.13
N GLU A 108 1.84 -5.92 -9.16
CA GLU A 108 1.63 -6.31 -7.76
C GLU A 108 0.40 -5.62 -7.18
N ILE A 109 0.27 -4.30 -7.37
CA ILE A 109 -0.88 -3.50 -6.91
C ILE A 109 -2.19 -4.02 -7.53
N ALA A 110 -2.16 -4.42 -8.81
CA ALA A 110 -3.35 -4.95 -9.47
C ALA A 110 -3.93 -6.18 -8.76
N ARG A 111 -3.09 -6.98 -8.12
CA ARG A 111 -3.45 -8.22 -7.40
C ARG A 111 -3.43 -8.09 -5.88
N GLU A 112 -3.10 -6.90 -5.36
CA GLU A 112 -2.97 -6.69 -3.91
C GLU A 112 -4.34 -6.75 -3.21
N ARG A 113 -4.47 -7.66 -2.25
CA ARG A 113 -5.70 -7.92 -1.48
C ARG A 113 -5.83 -7.05 -0.23
N ARG A 114 -4.85 -6.19 0.04
CA ARG A 114 -4.88 -5.18 1.10
C ARG A 114 -5.25 -3.83 0.49
N THR A 115 -5.75 -2.93 1.29
CA THR A 115 -5.82 -1.52 0.88
C THR A 115 -4.41 -1.01 0.64
N THR A 116 -4.14 -0.50 -0.56
CA THR A 116 -2.82 0.02 -0.93
C THR A 116 -2.81 1.54 -0.82
N VAL A 117 -1.74 2.09 -0.25
CA VAL A 117 -1.52 3.54 -0.18
C VAL A 117 -0.23 3.90 -0.91
N LEU A 118 -0.33 4.88 -1.81
CA LEU A 118 0.79 5.46 -2.54
C LEU A 118 0.91 6.94 -2.20
N TYR A 119 2.12 7.48 -2.33
CA TYR A 119 2.35 8.92 -2.44
C TYR A 119 2.56 9.31 -3.89
N GLU A 120 2.07 10.48 -4.28
CA GLU A 120 2.32 10.97 -5.63
C GLU A 120 2.40 12.51 -5.70
N ALA A 121 3.30 12.97 -6.57
CA ALA A 121 3.44 14.37 -6.88
C ALA A 121 2.39 14.82 -7.93
N PRO A 122 1.93 16.08 -7.90
CA PRO A 122 0.86 16.56 -8.77
C PRO A 122 1.17 16.37 -10.26
N HIS A 123 2.41 16.64 -10.67
CA HIS A 123 2.83 16.51 -12.08
C HIS A 123 2.94 15.06 -12.58
N ARG A 124 2.85 14.06 -11.69
CA ARG A 124 2.89 12.63 -12.02
C ARG A 124 1.52 11.96 -11.87
N LEU A 125 0.57 12.62 -11.20
CA LEU A 125 -0.69 12.02 -10.78
C LEU A 125 -1.50 11.45 -11.95
N GLU A 126 -1.72 12.22 -13.02
CA GLU A 126 -2.45 11.75 -14.18
C GLU A 126 -1.82 10.50 -14.80
N ARG A 127 -0.50 10.53 -15.01
CA ARG A 127 0.23 9.37 -15.55
C ARG A 127 0.07 8.14 -14.64
N THR A 128 0.18 8.33 -13.34
CA THR A 128 0.04 7.23 -12.38
C THR A 128 -1.37 6.64 -12.40
N LEU A 129 -2.40 7.46 -12.51
CA LEU A 129 -3.77 7.00 -12.65
C LEU A 129 -4.02 6.27 -13.99
N VAL A 130 -3.42 6.73 -15.09
CA VAL A 130 -3.47 6.02 -16.39
C VAL A 130 -2.84 4.64 -16.29
N ASP A 131 -1.65 4.55 -15.69
CA ASP A 131 -0.95 3.28 -15.51
C ASP A 131 -1.75 2.32 -14.60
N LEU A 132 -2.33 2.84 -13.51
CA LEU A 132 -3.19 2.05 -12.61
C LEU A 132 -4.47 1.56 -13.33
N ALA A 133 -5.16 2.43 -14.06
CA ALA A 133 -6.39 2.06 -14.78
C ALA A 133 -6.13 1.06 -15.92
N SER A 134 -4.92 1.06 -16.49
CA SER A 134 -4.53 0.07 -17.52
C SER A 134 -4.17 -1.30 -16.95
N THR A 135 -3.87 -1.38 -15.65
CA THR A 135 -3.35 -2.60 -15.00
C THR A 135 -4.37 -3.19 -14.01
N CYS A 136 -5.13 -2.33 -13.34
CA CYS A 136 -6.20 -2.69 -12.41
C CYS A 136 -7.56 -2.63 -13.10
N ASP A 137 -8.60 -3.18 -12.45
CA ASP A 137 -9.97 -2.95 -12.85
C ASP A 137 -10.30 -1.43 -12.82
N PRO A 138 -10.73 -0.80 -13.92
CA PRO A 138 -11.10 0.61 -13.97
C PRO A 138 -12.19 1.01 -12.96
N MET A 139 -13.06 0.07 -12.57
CA MET A 139 -14.11 0.27 -11.57
C MET A 139 -13.62 0.14 -10.12
N ARG A 140 -12.35 -0.20 -9.91
CA ARG A 140 -11.77 -0.31 -8.57
C ARG A 140 -11.82 1.02 -7.85
N THR A 141 -12.36 1.02 -6.64
CA THR A 141 -12.51 2.25 -5.83
C THR A 141 -11.14 2.83 -5.46
N ILE A 142 -11.03 4.13 -5.61
CA ILE A 142 -9.84 4.91 -5.25
C ILE A 142 -10.23 6.17 -4.48
N VAL A 143 -9.33 6.61 -3.60
CA VAL A 143 -9.45 7.87 -2.87
C VAL A 143 -8.18 8.68 -3.11
N LEU A 144 -8.34 9.92 -3.50
CA LEU A 144 -7.27 10.90 -3.64
C LEU A 144 -7.34 11.84 -2.44
N ALA A 145 -6.40 11.70 -1.52
CA ALA A 145 -6.26 12.57 -0.36
C ALA A 145 -5.16 13.60 -0.66
N ARG A 146 -5.57 14.85 -0.87
CA ARG A 146 -4.70 15.95 -1.25
C ARG A 146 -4.42 16.84 -0.06
N GLU A 147 -3.17 17.29 0.09
CA GLU A 147 -2.76 18.31 1.04
C GLU A 147 -3.31 18.11 2.47
N LEU A 148 -3.31 16.87 2.96
CA LEU A 148 -3.84 16.52 4.28
C LEU A 148 -3.26 17.43 5.37
N THR A 149 -4.14 17.94 6.23
CA THR A 149 -3.86 18.89 7.32
C THR A 149 -3.36 20.28 6.90
N LYS A 150 -3.34 20.58 5.60
CA LYS A 150 -2.96 21.89 5.07
C LYS A 150 -4.19 22.71 4.66
N LEU A 151 -3.97 23.97 4.24
CA LEU A 151 -5.05 24.91 3.87
C LEU A 151 -5.94 24.41 2.71
N HIS A 152 -5.37 23.61 1.82
CA HIS A 152 -6.05 23.10 0.62
C HIS A 152 -6.33 21.61 0.72
N GLU A 153 -6.63 21.12 1.92
CA GLU A 153 -7.02 19.73 2.12
C GLU A 153 -8.27 19.39 1.31
N GLU A 154 -8.19 18.29 0.59
CA GLU A 154 -9.28 17.78 -0.22
C GLU A 154 -9.27 16.25 -0.19
N LEU A 155 -10.46 15.68 -0.06
CA LEU A 155 -10.66 14.22 -0.17
C LEU A 155 -11.63 13.95 -1.31
N TRP A 156 -11.13 13.39 -2.40
CA TRP A 156 -11.94 12.93 -3.52
C TRP A 156 -12.06 11.40 -3.50
N ARG A 157 -13.23 10.86 -3.86
CA ARG A 157 -13.50 9.42 -3.87
C ARG A 157 -14.33 9.04 -5.09
N GLY A 158 -13.95 7.96 -5.78
CA GLY A 158 -14.65 7.41 -6.94
C GLY A 158 -13.98 6.14 -7.42
N THR A 159 -14.12 5.82 -8.70
CA THR A 159 -13.41 4.74 -9.37
C THR A 159 -12.09 5.23 -9.98
N LEU A 160 -11.23 4.32 -10.43
CA LEU A 160 -10.02 4.69 -11.18
C LEU A 160 -10.37 5.44 -12.47
N GLU A 161 -11.46 5.05 -13.15
CA GLU A 161 -11.94 5.74 -14.35
C GLU A 161 -12.42 7.16 -14.02
N ASP A 162 -13.23 7.34 -12.97
CA ASP A 162 -13.69 8.66 -12.51
C ASP A 162 -12.52 9.54 -12.09
N ALA A 163 -11.49 8.98 -11.46
CA ALA A 163 -10.29 9.71 -11.06
C ALA A 163 -9.55 10.31 -12.25
N LEU A 164 -9.47 9.60 -13.37
CA LEU A 164 -8.88 10.11 -14.61
C LEU A 164 -9.67 11.30 -15.18
N VAL A 165 -10.99 11.22 -15.15
CA VAL A 165 -11.85 12.35 -15.57
C VAL A 165 -11.63 13.54 -14.63
N HIS A 166 -11.60 13.28 -13.32
CA HIS A 166 -11.41 14.32 -12.30
C HIS A 166 -10.09 15.09 -12.50
N VAL A 167 -8.96 14.40 -12.62
CA VAL A 167 -7.63 15.04 -12.74
C VAL A 167 -7.41 15.74 -14.09
N ARG A 168 -8.16 15.40 -15.13
CA ARG A 168 -8.15 16.07 -16.44
C ARG A 168 -8.98 17.34 -16.45
N THR A 169 -10.00 17.40 -15.62
CA THR A 169 -10.87 18.58 -15.48
C THR A 169 -10.42 19.53 -14.38
N THR A 170 -9.66 19.04 -13.41
CA THR A 170 -9.15 19.81 -12.27
C THR A 170 -7.64 19.67 -12.21
N GLU A 171 -6.91 20.74 -12.47
CA GLU A 171 -5.44 20.71 -12.48
C GLU A 171 -4.88 20.20 -11.14
N PRO A 172 -4.10 19.10 -11.11
CA PRO A 172 -3.52 18.60 -9.88
C PRO A 172 -2.52 19.57 -9.25
N ARG A 173 -2.65 19.85 -7.96
CA ARG A 173 -1.77 20.73 -7.19
C ARG A 173 -1.52 20.15 -5.81
N GLY A 174 -0.35 20.45 -5.23
CA GLY A 174 0.03 19.95 -3.92
C GLY A 174 0.39 18.46 -3.93
N GLU A 175 0.44 17.83 -2.78
CA GLU A 175 0.87 16.44 -2.58
C GLU A 175 -0.35 15.53 -2.40
N TYR A 176 -0.26 14.33 -2.93
CA TYR A 176 -1.33 13.34 -2.88
C TYR A 176 -0.91 12.08 -2.14
N ALA A 177 -1.82 11.58 -1.30
CA ALA A 177 -1.84 10.19 -0.90
C ALA A 177 -3.01 9.50 -1.65
N ILE A 178 -2.68 8.46 -2.41
CA ILE A 178 -3.64 7.70 -3.21
C ILE A 178 -3.96 6.43 -2.44
N VAL A 179 -5.23 6.21 -2.08
CA VAL A 179 -5.67 5.00 -1.39
C VAL A 179 -6.50 4.17 -2.36
N ILE A 180 -6.07 2.93 -2.60
CA ILE A 180 -6.66 2.01 -3.57
C ILE A 180 -7.32 0.87 -2.82
N ALA A 181 -8.58 0.57 -3.14
CA ALA A 181 -9.29 -0.55 -2.54
C ALA A 181 -8.57 -1.89 -2.78
N PRO A 182 -8.76 -2.89 -1.93
CA PRO A 182 -8.25 -4.23 -2.15
C PRO A 182 -8.67 -4.80 -3.51
N TYR A 183 -7.79 -5.58 -4.15
CA TYR A 183 -8.20 -6.42 -5.27
C TYR A 183 -9.26 -7.43 -4.79
N GLN A 184 -10.39 -7.42 -5.44
CA GLN A 184 -11.40 -8.46 -5.29
C GLN A 184 -11.23 -9.39 -6.47
N ALA A 185 -10.79 -10.62 -6.20
CA ALA A 185 -10.88 -11.65 -7.22
C ALA A 185 -12.37 -11.81 -7.58
N ASP A 186 -12.68 -11.91 -8.86
CA ASP A 186 -14.02 -12.31 -9.26
C ASP A 186 -14.36 -13.57 -8.49
N VAL A 187 -15.35 -13.49 -7.63
CA VAL A 187 -15.95 -14.68 -7.04
C VAL A 187 -16.66 -15.33 -8.22
N VAL A 188 -15.97 -16.24 -8.91
CA VAL A 188 -16.66 -17.17 -9.80
C VAL A 188 -17.62 -17.91 -8.89
N GLU A 189 -18.90 -17.50 -8.91
CA GLU A 189 -19.94 -18.20 -8.17
C GLU A 189 -19.97 -19.63 -8.70
N VAL A 190 -19.39 -20.53 -7.92
CA VAL A 190 -19.45 -21.94 -8.22
C VAL A 190 -20.92 -22.34 -8.16
N THR A 191 -21.50 -22.63 -9.33
CA THR A 191 -22.88 -23.02 -9.45
C THR A 191 -23.06 -24.47 -8.99
N ASP A 192 -24.31 -24.86 -8.69
CA ASP A 192 -24.61 -26.26 -8.37
C ASP A 192 -24.32 -27.17 -9.56
N THR A 193 -24.45 -26.65 -10.78
CA THR A 193 -24.08 -27.36 -12.01
C THR A 193 -22.59 -27.64 -12.07
N ASP A 194 -21.74 -26.69 -11.69
CA ASP A 194 -20.28 -26.88 -11.65
C ASP A 194 -19.90 -27.97 -10.64
N ILE A 195 -20.52 -27.93 -9.44
CA ILE A 195 -20.30 -28.95 -8.41
C ILE A 195 -20.72 -30.33 -8.89
N ILE A 196 -21.88 -30.44 -9.54
CA ILE A 196 -22.41 -31.70 -10.09
C ILE A 196 -21.49 -32.26 -11.17
N ASN A 197 -21.01 -31.42 -12.08
CA ASN A 197 -20.09 -31.82 -13.14
C ASN A 197 -18.77 -32.36 -12.55
N GLU A 198 -18.19 -31.64 -11.60
CA GLU A 198 -16.96 -32.03 -10.92
C GLU A 198 -17.13 -33.34 -10.10
N LEU A 199 -18.25 -33.52 -9.40
CA LEU A 199 -18.56 -34.77 -8.72
C LEU A 199 -18.68 -35.94 -9.69
N SER A 200 -19.45 -35.74 -10.77
CA SER A 200 -19.69 -36.76 -11.77
C SER A 200 -18.38 -37.23 -12.45
N GLN A 201 -17.51 -36.29 -12.80
CA GLN A 201 -16.20 -36.57 -13.37
C GLN A 201 -15.32 -37.43 -12.47
N ARG A 202 -15.25 -37.08 -11.16
CA ARG A 202 -14.44 -37.81 -10.18
C ARG A 202 -14.99 -39.20 -9.89
N ILE A 203 -16.30 -39.34 -9.79
CA ILE A 203 -16.95 -40.65 -9.58
C ILE A 203 -16.73 -41.53 -10.82
N GLN A 204 -16.85 -41.00 -12.04
CA GLN A 204 -16.56 -41.75 -13.29
C GLN A 204 -15.09 -42.16 -13.40
N SER A 205 -14.18 -41.40 -12.83
CA SER A 205 -12.75 -41.75 -12.76
C SER A 205 -12.43 -42.82 -11.70
N GLY A 206 -13.43 -43.30 -10.95
CA GLY A 206 -13.29 -44.40 -10.01
C GLY A 206 -13.15 -44.01 -8.55
N LEU A 207 -13.31 -42.72 -8.20
CA LEU A 207 -13.32 -42.32 -6.80
C LEU A 207 -14.63 -42.75 -6.11
N THR A 208 -14.52 -43.05 -4.82
CA THR A 208 -15.73 -43.22 -4.01
C THR A 208 -16.47 -41.88 -3.88
N THR A 209 -17.80 -41.93 -3.72
CA THR A 209 -18.60 -40.72 -3.52
C THR A 209 -18.05 -39.88 -2.34
N ARG A 210 -17.59 -40.51 -1.28
CA ARG A 210 -17.00 -39.83 -0.13
C ARG A 210 -15.71 -39.08 -0.48
N ASP A 211 -14.84 -39.70 -1.24
CA ASP A 211 -13.55 -39.09 -1.67
C ASP A 211 -13.80 -37.98 -2.68
N ALA A 212 -14.73 -38.19 -3.63
CA ALA A 212 -15.14 -37.17 -4.58
C ALA A 212 -15.70 -35.92 -3.88
N ILE A 213 -16.52 -36.07 -2.81
CA ILE A 213 -17.02 -34.95 -2.01
C ILE A 213 -15.87 -34.17 -1.37
N ASN A 214 -14.88 -34.85 -0.80
CA ASN A 214 -13.74 -34.18 -0.17
C ASN A 214 -12.93 -33.41 -1.21
N GLU A 215 -12.57 -34.06 -2.32
CA GLU A 215 -11.77 -33.41 -3.38
C GLU A 215 -12.49 -32.21 -4.02
N VAL A 216 -13.80 -32.33 -4.32
CA VAL A 216 -14.58 -31.22 -4.89
C VAL A 216 -14.71 -30.06 -3.89
N THR A 217 -14.89 -30.37 -2.59
CA THR A 217 -14.92 -29.37 -1.52
C THR A 217 -13.63 -28.55 -1.51
N ASP A 218 -12.49 -29.25 -1.53
CA ASP A 218 -11.17 -28.61 -1.48
C ASP A 218 -10.84 -27.86 -2.78
N ALA A 219 -11.14 -28.45 -3.92
CA ALA A 219 -10.84 -27.89 -5.25
C ALA A 219 -11.66 -26.62 -5.56
N LEU A 220 -12.95 -26.63 -5.21
CA LEU A 220 -13.86 -25.51 -5.50
C LEU A 220 -13.99 -24.52 -4.32
N GLY A 221 -13.45 -24.84 -3.15
CA GLY A 221 -13.55 -23.98 -1.97
C GLY A 221 -14.98 -23.75 -1.47
N VAL A 222 -15.90 -24.70 -1.73
CA VAL A 222 -17.31 -24.59 -1.37
C VAL A 222 -17.63 -25.36 -0.08
N PRO A 223 -18.68 -24.98 0.68
CA PRO A 223 -19.01 -25.68 1.91
C PRO A 223 -19.32 -27.15 1.66
N ARG A 224 -18.68 -28.06 2.40
CA ARG A 224 -18.84 -29.51 2.28
C ARG A 224 -20.30 -29.96 2.33
N LYS A 225 -21.12 -29.29 3.15
CA LYS A 225 -22.57 -29.57 3.24
C LYS A 225 -23.28 -29.37 1.91
N ARG A 226 -22.92 -28.34 1.13
CA ARG A 226 -23.49 -28.08 -0.20
C ARG A 226 -23.13 -29.19 -1.17
N VAL A 227 -21.82 -29.56 -1.21
CA VAL A 227 -21.33 -30.65 -2.07
C VAL A 227 -21.99 -31.98 -1.72
N TYR A 228 -22.11 -32.31 -0.42
CA TYR A 228 -22.78 -33.53 0.03
C TYR A 228 -24.26 -33.59 -0.40
N THR A 229 -25.01 -32.51 -0.25
CA THR A 229 -26.43 -32.47 -0.65
C THR A 229 -26.60 -32.76 -2.13
N LEU A 230 -25.71 -32.22 -2.97
CA LEU A 230 -25.74 -32.44 -4.44
C LEU A 230 -25.28 -33.86 -4.79
N ALA A 231 -24.28 -34.40 -4.09
CA ALA A 231 -23.78 -35.75 -4.33
C ALA A 231 -24.81 -36.85 -3.99
N VAL A 232 -25.73 -36.60 -3.02
CA VAL A 232 -26.80 -37.54 -2.65
C VAL A 232 -27.97 -37.48 -3.67
N ALA A 233 -28.07 -36.39 -4.45
CA ALA A 233 -29.09 -36.21 -5.49
C ALA A 233 -28.65 -36.74 -6.87
N LEU A 234 -27.37 -37.13 -7.04
CA LEU A 234 -26.80 -37.79 -8.21
C LEU A 234 -27.08 -39.29 -8.22
#